data_02c913e62f69dbb6aa3e66ea23266f54
#
_entry.id   02c913e62f69dbb6aa3e66ea23266f54
#
_cell.length_a   1.000
_cell.length_b   1.000
_cell.length_c   1.000
_cell.angle_alpha   90.00
_cell.angle_beta   90.00
_cell.angle_gamma   90.00
#
_symmetry.space_group_name_H-M   'P 1'
#
loop_
_entity.id
_entity.type
_entity.pdbx_description
1 polymer ?
#
loop_
_entity_poly.entity_id
_entity_poly.type
_entity_poly.pdbx_seq_one_letter_code
_entity_poly.pdbx_strand_id
1 'polypeptide(L)'
;LLIGWCCMNFRLTKGNFLKTGAYIDGDSAIFTFAAEKEDACSIVLLDKSGNTACVLDIPAEYSTGSLYSVRVHGFCGNEYAYYFKINGKRCIDPYATRILGREKWNDKTRSENDYEIACGIDNCDFDWKNDSFPEITRDRMKLYKLHVRGFSMDAAGDKKHKGTFEAVSDRINYIKKLGFTSILLMPVYEFEEMTIPVKHDIPEYAKPKYSIRDEQSVSTNKQNDKVNFWGYTSGNYFAVKASYASDASDASNELRRLVERLHKNGMECIVEMYFPDRTDHNLILDALRYWVMSFHVDGFKLLGDKLPVTAIVQDALLSRTKILYDGFDMSVVPQNRTYENLYIDKEEYQFAARMMLNHINCNMYELLNQQKKQGENAGFINYISSNNGFTLSDLFMYNDRHNEANGEKNADGPSWNFSNNYGCEGPSRKRFIREIRKLKWKDAMLLLFLAQGV
;
A
#
# COMPACT_ATOMS: atom_id res chain seq x y z
N LEU A 1 18.39 -4.04 41.21
CA LEU A 1 17.60 -3.26 42.23
C LEU A 1 17.15 -1.87 41.69
N LEU A 2 17.51 -1.48 40.47
CA LEU A 2 17.09 -0.19 39.84
C LEU A 2 15.92 -0.33 38.85
N ILE A 3 15.46 -1.56 38.53
CA ILE A 3 14.37 -1.82 37.55
C ILE A 3 12.98 -1.65 38.19
N GLY A 4 12.87 -1.64 39.51
CA GLY A 4 11.56 -1.60 40.20
C GLY A 4 10.90 -0.22 40.33
N TRP A 5 11.59 0.88 40.06
CA TRP A 5 11.03 2.23 40.33
C TRP A 5 10.27 2.85 39.14
N CYS A 6 10.52 2.41 37.91
CA CYS A 6 9.89 3.00 36.72
C CYS A 6 8.48 2.44 36.47
N CYS A 7 8.16 1.24 36.95
CA CYS A 7 6.85 0.59 36.72
C CYS A 7 5.74 1.01 37.72
N MET A 8 6.04 1.85 38.69
CA MET A 8 5.03 2.25 39.72
C MET A 8 3.85 3.08 39.18
N ASN A 9 3.94 3.58 37.97
CA ASN A 9 2.91 4.43 37.36
C ASN A 9 1.88 3.67 36.51
N PHE A 10 2.11 2.40 36.18
CA PHE A 10 1.21 1.62 35.33
C PHE A 10 0.44 0.58 36.14
N ARG A 11 -0.88 0.54 35.95
CA ARG A 11 -1.74 -0.50 36.52
C ARG A 11 -2.40 -1.28 35.42
N LEU A 12 -2.35 -2.59 35.48
CA LEU A 12 -3.00 -3.50 34.55
C LEU A 12 -4.39 -3.91 35.06
N THR A 13 -5.34 -3.95 34.13
CA THR A 13 -6.63 -4.60 34.32
C THR A 13 -7.01 -5.35 33.04
N LYS A 14 -7.94 -6.29 33.15
CA LYS A 14 -8.45 -6.99 31.96
C LYS A 14 -9.07 -6.00 30.98
N GLY A 15 -8.77 -6.13 29.70
CA GLY A 15 -9.36 -5.33 28.62
C GLY A 15 -10.77 -5.77 28.23
N ASN A 16 -11.29 -5.22 27.15
CA ASN A 16 -12.70 -5.40 26.75
C ASN A 16 -12.90 -6.32 25.53
N PHE A 17 -11.84 -6.76 24.84
CA PHE A 17 -11.88 -7.62 23.63
C PHE A 17 -12.67 -7.07 22.43
N LEU A 18 -13.05 -5.80 22.43
CA LEU A 18 -13.92 -5.22 21.40
C LEU A 18 -13.18 -4.98 20.07
N LYS A 19 -11.88 -4.75 20.15
CA LYS A 19 -11.05 -4.41 18.98
C LYS A 19 -9.67 -5.02 19.14
N THR A 20 -9.16 -5.67 18.10
CA THR A 20 -7.80 -6.14 18.04
C THR A 20 -6.82 -4.98 17.80
N GLY A 21 -5.59 -5.10 18.30
CA GLY A 21 -4.56 -4.07 18.28
C GLY A 21 -4.60 -3.15 19.50
N ALA A 22 -3.81 -2.09 19.43
CA ALA A 22 -3.69 -1.11 20.51
C ALA A 22 -4.45 0.17 20.19
N TYR A 23 -5.16 0.73 21.16
CA TYR A 23 -5.85 2.01 21.03
C TYR A 23 -5.96 2.73 22.39
N ILE A 24 -6.06 4.06 22.31
CA ILE A 24 -6.24 4.91 23.49
C ILE A 24 -7.71 4.90 23.91
N ASP A 25 -7.95 4.82 25.22
CA ASP A 25 -9.26 4.88 25.84
C ASP A 25 -9.17 5.74 27.12
N GLY A 26 -9.41 7.03 26.96
CA GLY A 26 -9.22 8.03 28.01
C GLY A 26 -7.75 8.19 28.41
N ASP A 27 -7.46 7.96 29.70
CA ASP A 27 -6.12 7.98 30.28
C ASP A 27 -5.38 6.64 30.22
N SER A 28 -5.90 5.69 29.46
CA SER A 28 -5.44 4.33 29.39
C SER A 28 -5.22 3.92 27.92
N ALA A 29 -4.44 2.87 27.71
CA ALA A 29 -4.42 2.15 26.43
C ALA A 29 -4.93 0.73 26.62
N ILE A 30 -5.66 0.24 25.62
CA ILE A 30 -6.08 -1.17 25.54
C ILE A 30 -5.25 -1.84 24.45
N PHE A 31 -4.66 -2.99 24.80
CA PHE A 31 -3.89 -3.83 23.92
C PHE A 31 -4.59 -5.18 23.79
N THR A 32 -4.99 -5.54 22.60
CA THR A 32 -5.64 -6.83 22.32
C THR A 32 -4.89 -7.55 21.21
N PHE A 33 -4.36 -8.73 21.50
CA PHE A 33 -3.51 -9.49 20.58
C PHE A 33 -3.72 -10.98 20.78
N ALA A 34 -3.35 -11.80 19.79
CA ALA A 34 -3.44 -13.23 19.85
C ALA A 34 -2.12 -13.87 20.33
N ALA A 35 -2.23 -14.81 21.24
CA ALA A 35 -1.16 -15.71 21.68
C ALA A 35 -1.79 -16.98 22.26
N GLU A 36 -1.03 -18.06 22.35
CA GLU A 36 -1.53 -19.29 22.99
C GLU A 36 -1.66 -19.09 24.51
N LYS A 37 -2.57 -19.82 25.13
CA LYS A 37 -2.90 -19.64 26.55
C LYS A 37 -1.72 -19.92 27.49
N GLU A 38 -0.82 -20.79 27.07
CA GLU A 38 0.38 -21.18 27.80
C GLU A 38 1.56 -20.21 27.58
N ASP A 39 1.43 -19.27 26.65
CA ASP A 39 2.50 -18.34 26.31
C ASP A 39 2.73 -17.32 27.44
N ALA A 40 4.00 -17.10 27.77
CA ALA A 40 4.39 -16.01 28.63
C ALA A 40 4.39 -14.70 27.84
N CYS A 41 3.40 -13.85 28.08
CA CYS A 41 3.18 -12.60 27.37
C CYS A 41 3.53 -11.38 28.21
N SER A 42 4.23 -10.44 27.62
CA SER A 42 4.51 -9.12 28.23
C SER A 42 4.39 -8.00 27.20
N ILE A 43 4.05 -6.81 27.65
CA ILE A 43 4.17 -5.56 26.86
C ILE A 43 5.43 -4.85 27.36
N VAL A 44 6.33 -4.56 26.44
CA VAL A 44 7.51 -3.74 26.72
C VAL A 44 7.23 -2.33 26.23
N LEU A 45 7.28 -1.37 27.15
CA LEU A 45 7.14 0.05 26.87
C LEU A 45 8.51 0.68 26.68
N LEU A 46 8.65 1.47 25.63
CA LEU A 46 9.85 2.23 25.31
C LEU A 46 9.58 3.72 25.49
N ASP A 47 10.53 4.43 26.06
CA ASP A 47 10.50 5.90 26.12
C ASP A 47 10.82 6.54 24.76
N LYS A 48 10.76 7.87 24.67
CA LYS A 48 11.08 8.64 23.46
C LYS A 48 12.54 8.46 22.96
N SER A 49 13.42 7.97 23.81
CA SER A 49 14.81 7.68 23.46
C SER A 49 15.01 6.23 23.00
N GLY A 50 13.95 5.42 22.99
CA GLY A 50 13.99 4.00 22.61
C GLY A 50 14.45 3.07 23.74
N ASN A 51 14.65 3.59 24.95
CA ASN A 51 15.04 2.76 26.10
C ASN A 51 13.80 2.09 26.70
N THR A 52 14.00 0.90 27.29
CA THR A 52 12.93 0.21 28.03
C THR A 52 12.54 1.01 29.26
N ALA A 53 11.33 1.60 29.21
CA ALA A 53 10.74 2.30 30.34
C ALA A 53 10.10 1.34 31.35
N CYS A 54 9.40 0.30 30.86
CA CYS A 54 8.72 -0.68 31.70
C CYS A 54 8.49 -1.99 30.94
N VAL A 55 8.47 -3.11 31.68
CA VAL A 55 8.01 -4.42 31.20
C VAL A 55 6.79 -4.80 32.02
N LEU A 56 5.68 -5.05 31.37
CA LEU A 56 4.39 -5.34 31.98
C LEU A 56 4.03 -6.80 31.63
N ASP A 57 4.18 -7.69 32.59
CA ASP A 57 3.79 -9.09 32.43
C ASP A 57 2.28 -9.21 32.44
N ILE A 58 1.71 -9.94 31.48
CA ILE A 58 0.28 -10.04 31.29
C ILE A 58 -0.23 -11.35 31.91
N PRO A 59 -1.14 -11.27 32.91
CA PRO A 59 -1.73 -12.46 33.51
C PRO A 59 -2.48 -13.33 32.47
N ALA A 60 -2.31 -14.65 32.51
CA ALA A 60 -3.00 -15.56 31.61
C ALA A 60 -4.54 -15.49 31.72
N GLU A 61 -5.06 -15.08 32.88
CA GLU A 61 -6.49 -14.86 33.13
C GLU A 61 -7.09 -13.68 32.34
N TYR A 62 -6.23 -12.83 31.71
CA TYR A 62 -6.68 -11.76 30.83
C TYR A 62 -6.91 -12.26 29.39
N SER A 63 -6.89 -13.56 29.16
CA SER A 63 -7.21 -14.17 27.89
C SER A 63 -8.67 -14.63 27.78
N THR A 64 -9.13 -14.80 26.56
CA THR A 64 -10.37 -15.49 26.16
C THR A 64 -10.09 -16.24 24.86
N GLY A 65 -10.07 -17.58 24.91
CA GLY A 65 -9.49 -18.37 23.82
C GLY A 65 -8.01 -18.05 23.66
N SER A 66 -7.55 -17.85 22.42
CA SER A 66 -6.20 -17.40 22.09
C SER A 66 -6.06 -15.87 21.99
N LEU A 67 -7.02 -15.11 22.55
CA LEU A 67 -6.99 -13.66 22.50
C LEU A 67 -6.74 -13.09 23.90
N TYR A 68 -5.68 -12.30 24.05
CA TYR A 68 -5.38 -11.55 25.25
C TYR A 68 -5.91 -10.13 25.10
N SER A 69 -6.47 -9.55 26.15
CA SER A 69 -6.81 -8.12 26.19
C SER A 69 -6.47 -7.51 27.54
N VAL A 70 -5.65 -6.48 27.52
CA VAL A 70 -5.17 -5.79 28.72
C VAL A 70 -5.35 -4.28 28.60
N ARG A 71 -5.85 -3.67 29.66
CA ARG A 71 -5.88 -2.21 29.82
C ARG A 71 -4.69 -1.78 30.67
N VAL A 72 -3.90 -0.86 30.14
CA VAL A 72 -2.77 -0.24 30.80
C VAL A 72 -3.17 1.18 31.22
N HIS A 73 -3.43 1.39 32.50
CA HIS A 73 -3.73 2.70 33.06
C HIS A 73 -2.48 3.55 33.17
N GLY A 74 -2.61 4.86 32.95
CA GLY A 74 -1.49 5.81 32.97
C GLY A 74 -0.63 5.79 31.70
N PHE A 75 -1.13 5.18 30.62
CA PHE A 75 -0.45 5.16 29.32
C PHE A 75 -0.78 6.43 28.53
N CYS A 76 0.26 7.19 28.15
CA CYS A 76 0.14 8.33 27.26
C CYS A 76 0.68 7.95 25.86
N GLY A 77 -0.20 7.93 24.87
CA GLY A 77 0.09 7.40 23.52
C GLY A 77 1.23 8.09 22.77
N ASN A 78 1.52 9.36 23.09
CA ASN A 78 2.60 10.13 22.48
C ASN A 78 3.94 10.04 23.23
N GLU A 79 3.96 9.41 24.39
CA GLU A 79 5.16 9.32 25.23
C GLU A 79 5.84 7.97 25.13
N TYR A 80 5.10 6.93 24.78
CA TYR A 80 5.60 5.56 24.79
C TYR A 80 5.38 4.89 23.43
N ALA A 81 6.41 4.16 22.98
CA ALA A 81 6.29 3.12 22.00
C ALA A 81 6.20 1.76 22.70
N TYR A 82 5.83 0.71 21.98
CA TYR A 82 5.70 -0.61 22.56
C TYR A 82 6.09 -1.73 21.58
N TYR A 83 6.31 -2.91 22.14
CA TYR A 83 6.27 -4.19 21.42
C TYR A 83 5.79 -5.29 22.38
N PHE A 84 5.32 -6.40 21.82
CA PHE A 84 5.01 -7.56 22.60
C PHE A 84 6.25 -8.45 22.79
N LYS A 85 6.35 -9.08 23.94
CA LYS A 85 7.31 -10.14 24.19
C LYS A 85 6.55 -11.43 24.49
N ILE A 86 6.62 -12.39 23.58
CA ILE A 86 5.91 -13.68 23.67
C ILE A 86 6.96 -14.77 23.78
N ASN A 87 6.94 -15.53 24.88
CA ASN A 87 7.95 -16.55 25.19
C ASN A 87 9.40 -16.03 25.08
N GLY A 88 9.62 -14.79 25.53
CA GLY A 88 10.93 -14.16 25.48
C GLY A 88 11.31 -13.56 24.13
N LYS A 89 10.55 -13.79 23.05
CA LYS A 89 10.80 -13.24 21.72
C LYS A 89 10.08 -11.90 21.53
N ARG A 90 10.75 -10.93 20.90
CA ARG A 90 10.18 -9.64 20.50
C ARG A 90 9.23 -9.86 19.34
N CYS A 91 7.99 -9.38 19.46
CA CYS A 91 6.94 -9.47 18.46
C CYS A 91 6.38 -8.07 18.18
N ILE A 92 6.21 -7.75 16.91
CA ILE A 92 5.58 -6.50 16.47
C ILE A 92 4.08 -6.73 16.35
N ASP A 93 3.29 -5.78 16.82
CA ASP A 93 1.83 -5.82 16.70
C ASP A 93 1.42 -5.65 15.22
N PRO A 94 0.79 -6.64 14.59
CA PRO A 94 0.34 -6.51 13.20
C PRO A 94 -0.78 -5.48 13.03
N TYR A 95 -1.46 -5.09 14.10
CA TYR A 95 -2.49 -4.05 14.14
C TYR A 95 -1.94 -2.67 14.59
N ALA A 96 -0.62 -2.53 14.74
CA ALA A 96 -0.03 -1.25 15.12
C ALA A 96 -0.37 -0.15 14.10
N THR A 97 -0.91 0.96 14.59
CA THR A 97 -1.32 2.10 13.75
C THR A 97 -0.19 3.09 13.48
N ARG A 98 0.98 2.86 14.07
CA ARG A 98 2.22 3.60 13.83
C ARG A 98 3.41 2.66 14.02
N ILE A 99 4.41 2.80 13.16
CA ILE A 99 5.70 2.09 13.29
C ILE A 99 6.80 3.13 13.45
N LEU A 100 7.67 2.92 14.43
CA LEU A 100 8.86 3.72 14.66
C LEU A 100 10.12 2.96 14.21
N GLY A 101 11.13 3.71 13.79
CA GLY A 101 12.39 3.18 13.30
C GLY A 101 12.47 3.10 11.76
N ARG A 102 11.43 3.56 11.02
CA ARG A 102 11.39 3.60 9.55
C ARG A 102 11.06 4.98 9.00
N GLU A 103 11.42 6.01 9.75
CA GLU A 103 11.10 7.41 9.43
C GLU A 103 11.81 7.91 8.17
N LYS A 104 12.97 7.33 7.86
CA LYS A 104 13.80 7.76 6.74
C LYS A 104 13.88 6.70 5.66
N TRP A 105 13.55 7.09 4.42
CA TRP A 105 13.62 6.22 3.26
C TRP A 105 15.05 5.80 2.92
N ASN A 106 15.27 4.50 2.69
CA ASN A 106 16.55 3.91 2.30
C ASN A 106 17.70 4.33 3.23
N ASP A 107 17.45 4.28 4.53
CA ASP A 107 18.46 4.59 5.53
C ASP A 107 19.43 3.41 5.71
N LYS A 108 20.59 3.51 5.07
CA LYS A 108 21.61 2.46 5.09
C LYS A 108 22.16 2.17 6.49
N THR A 109 22.06 3.11 7.44
CA THR A 109 22.49 2.88 8.82
C THR A 109 21.68 1.78 9.50
N ARG A 110 20.46 1.50 9.02
CA ARG A 110 19.62 0.39 9.50
C ARG A 110 20.21 -0.99 9.21
N SER A 111 20.99 -1.14 8.13
CA SER A 111 21.64 -2.41 7.76
C SER A 111 22.96 -2.64 8.49
N GLU A 112 23.57 -1.58 9.04
CA GLU A 112 24.87 -1.61 9.69
C GLU A 112 24.76 -1.78 11.21
N ASN A 113 23.65 -1.30 11.81
CA ASN A 113 23.42 -1.30 13.25
C ASN A 113 22.39 -2.35 13.66
N ASP A 114 22.32 -2.62 14.96
CA ASP A 114 21.25 -3.39 15.57
C ASP A 114 19.95 -2.59 15.51
N TYR A 115 19.25 -2.78 14.37
CA TYR A 115 18.04 -2.07 14.06
C TYR A 115 16.81 -2.86 14.50
N GLU A 116 15.97 -2.21 15.28
CA GLU A 116 14.70 -2.74 15.73
C GLU A 116 13.58 -1.72 15.54
N ILE A 117 12.45 -2.17 15.02
CA ILE A 117 11.23 -1.35 14.96
C ILE A 117 10.42 -1.48 16.24
N ALA A 118 9.60 -0.48 16.51
CA ALA A 118 8.64 -0.48 17.60
C ALA A 118 7.26 -0.04 17.10
N CYS A 119 6.24 -0.41 17.87
CA CYS A 119 4.86 -0.03 17.60
C CYS A 119 4.51 1.27 18.32
N GLY A 120 3.68 2.08 17.71
CA GLY A 120 3.04 3.23 18.32
C GLY A 120 1.54 3.22 18.07
N ILE A 121 0.84 4.11 18.76
CA ILE A 121 -0.60 4.31 18.58
C ILE A 121 -0.83 5.66 17.91
N ASP A 122 -1.59 5.67 16.82
CA ASP A 122 -2.09 6.89 16.21
C ASP A 122 -3.35 7.32 16.95
N ASN A 123 -3.36 8.53 17.49
CA ASN A 123 -4.47 9.03 18.31
C ASN A 123 -5.73 9.36 17.52
N CYS A 124 -5.69 9.35 16.20
CA CYS A 124 -6.82 9.65 15.31
C CYS A 124 -7.55 10.99 15.62
N ASP A 125 -6.84 12.00 16.12
CA ASP A 125 -7.41 13.30 16.51
C ASP A 125 -7.65 14.25 15.32
N PHE A 126 -7.66 13.72 14.11
CA PHE A 126 -7.86 14.54 12.91
C PHE A 126 -9.32 14.99 12.79
N ASP A 127 -9.52 16.32 12.73
CA ASP A 127 -10.83 16.90 12.49
C ASP A 127 -11.17 16.91 11.00
N TRP A 128 -11.95 15.95 10.54
CA TRP A 128 -12.42 15.84 9.16
C TRP A 128 -13.42 16.94 8.77
N LYS A 129 -13.90 17.75 9.73
CA LYS A 129 -14.88 18.84 9.50
C LYS A 129 -16.13 18.34 8.75
N ASN A 130 -16.34 18.90 7.55
CA ASN A 130 -17.44 18.56 6.65
C ASN A 130 -16.95 17.74 5.46
N ASP A 131 -16.02 16.81 5.67
CA ASP A 131 -15.53 15.95 4.60
C ASP A 131 -16.67 15.09 4.04
N SER A 132 -16.68 14.91 2.72
CA SER A 132 -17.66 14.07 2.01
C SER A 132 -17.02 13.36 0.85
N PHE A 133 -17.32 12.08 0.72
CA PHE A 133 -16.85 11.26 -0.39
C PHE A 133 -17.37 11.81 -1.72
N PRO A 134 -16.52 12.00 -2.74
CA PRO A 134 -16.94 12.52 -4.05
C PRO A 134 -17.87 11.60 -4.83
N GLU A 135 -17.86 10.30 -4.54
CA GLU A 135 -18.71 9.26 -5.15
C GLU A 135 -18.72 9.34 -6.69
N ILE A 136 -17.54 9.39 -7.31
CA ILE A 136 -17.38 9.47 -8.77
C ILE A 136 -17.98 8.22 -9.41
N THR A 137 -18.92 8.41 -10.31
CA THR A 137 -19.57 7.32 -11.05
C THR A 137 -18.61 6.65 -12.03
N ARG A 138 -18.88 5.39 -12.38
CA ARG A 138 -18.02 4.57 -13.24
C ARG A 138 -17.73 5.23 -14.59
N ASP A 139 -18.71 5.86 -15.21
CA ASP A 139 -18.60 6.54 -16.50
C ASP A 139 -17.75 7.83 -16.45
N ARG A 140 -17.55 8.38 -15.26
CA ARG A 140 -16.76 9.61 -15.03
C ARG A 140 -15.38 9.33 -14.45
N MET A 141 -15.13 8.13 -14.00
CA MET A 141 -13.88 7.77 -13.33
C MET A 141 -12.70 7.76 -14.32
N LYS A 142 -11.63 8.44 -13.95
CA LYS A 142 -10.34 8.45 -14.65
C LYS A 142 -9.24 8.42 -13.61
N LEU A 143 -8.47 7.33 -13.62
CA LEU A 143 -7.44 7.04 -12.61
C LEU A 143 -6.08 7.59 -13.01
N TYR A 144 -5.45 8.31 -12.10
CA TYR A 144 -4.05 8.70 -12.18
C TYR A 144 -3.24 7.90 -11.16
N LYS A 145 -2.56 6.85 -11.60
CA LYS A 145 -1.70 6.05 -10.72
C LYS A 145 -0.36 6.75 -10.48
N LEU A 146 0.05 6.83 -9.21
CA LEU A 146 1.34 7.42 -8.85
C LEU A 146 1.97 6.73 -7.63
N HIS A 147 3.28 6.78 -7.58
CA HIS A 147 4.08 6.44 -6.41
C HIS A 147 4.42 7.73 -5.66
N VAL A 148 4.05 7.83 -4.38
CA VAL A 148 4.19 9.07 -3.59
C VAL A 148 5.59 9.65 -3.70
N ARG A 149 6.61 8.83 -3.45
CA ARG A 149 7.99 9.27 -3.51
C ARG A 149 8.44 9.59 -4.95
N GLY A 150 8.16 8.73 -5.91
CA GLY A 150 8.60 8.89 -7.29
C GLY A 150 8.00 10.11 -7.99
N PHE A 151 6.78 10.48 -7.66
CA PHE A 151 6.00 11.50 -8.36
C PHE A 151 6.62 12.90 -8.35
N SER A 152 7.33 13.25 -7.31
CA SER A 152 7.87 14.61 -7.15
C SER A 152 9.39 14.70 -7.08
N MET A 153 10.13 13.59 -7.09
CA MET A 153 11.59 13.61 -6.91
C MET A 153 12.34 14.41 -7.98
N ASP A 154 11.96 14.28 -9.26
CA ASP A 154 12.56 15.01 -10.38
C ASP A 154 11.85 16.33 -10.70
N ALA A 155 10.79 16.65 -9.98
CA ALA A 155 10.04 17.85 -10.25
C ALA A 155 10.80 19.11 -9.81
N ALA A 156 10.62 20.20 -10.55
CA ALA A 156 11.05 21.53 -10.09
C ALA A 156 10.25 21.92 -8.83
N GLY A 157 10.89 22.54 -7.88
CA GLY A 157 10.26 23.03 -6.65
C GLY A 157 11.07 22.78 -5.39
N ASP A 158 10.44 22.98 -4.23
CA ASP A 158 11.09 22.88 -2.94
C ASP A 158 11.62 21.46 -2.68
N LYS A 159 12.91 21.36 -2.42
CA LYS A 159 13.57 20.09 -2.11
C LYS A 159 13.09 19.45 -0.80
N LYS A 160 12.58 20.26 0.13
CA LYS A 160 12.20 19.82 1.48
C LYS A 160 11.02 18.85 1.48
N HIS A 161 10.07 19.03 0.55
CA HIS A 161 8.84 18.24 0.48
C HIS A 161 8.86 17.18 -0.62
N LYS A 162 9.96 17.02 -1.36
CA LYS A 162 10.04 16.03 -2.44
C LYS A 162 9.85 14.60 -1.93
N GLY A 163 9.00 13.86 -2.61
CA GLY A 163 8.73 12.46 -2.29
C GLY A 163 7.78 12.23 -1.12
N THR A 164 6.95 13.22 -0.79
CA THR A 164 6.03 13.19 0.34
C THR A 164 4.57 13.35 -0.10
N PHE A 165 3.63 13.07 0.82
CA PHE A 165 2.20 13.32 0.65
C PHE A 165 1.90 14.80 0.40
N GLU A 166 2.64 15.70 1.06
CA GLU A 166 2.48 17.16 0.83
C GLU A 166 2.84 17.53 -0.61
N ALA A 167 3.90 16.97 -1.17
CA ALA A 167 4.26 17.21 -2.57
C ALA A 167 3.21 16.68 -3.56
N VAL A 168 2.50 15.62 -3.23
CA VAL A 168 1.33 15.15 -4.00
C VAL A 168 0.18 16.15 -3.87
N SER A 169 -0.10 16.62 -2.66
CA SER A 169 -1.10 17.64 -2.36
C SER A 169 -0.92 18.91 -3.20
N ASP A 170 0.30 19.40 -3.31
CA ASP A 170 0.63 20.61 -4.09
C ASP A 170 0.35 20.44 -5.59
N ARG A 171 0.24 19.22 -6.07
CA ARG A 171 0.03 18.88 -7.49
C ARG A 171 -1.38 18.43 -7.82
N ILE A 172 -2.31 18.45 -6.89
CA ILE A 172 -3.73 18.09 -7.12
C ILE A 172 -4.30 18.92 -8.29
N ASN A 173 -4.06 20.22 -8.32
CA ASN A 173 -4.53 21.08 -9.41
C ASN A 173 -3.94 20.71 -10.77
N TYR A 174 -2.70 20.22 -10.83
CA TYR A 174 -2.10 19.73 -12.07
C TYR A 174 -2.83 18.49 -12.56
N ILE A 175 -3.05 17.48 -11.69
CA ILE A 175 -3.74 16.23 -12.03
C ILE A 175 -5.20 16.51 -12.45
N LYS A 176 -5.89 17.42 -11.74
CA LYS A 176 -7.24 17.84 -12.06
C LYS A 176 -7.33 18.55 -13.43
N LYS A 177 -6.37 19.41 -13.78
CA LYS A 177 -6.29 20.05 -15.09
C LYS A 177 -6.06 19.08 -16.25
N LEU A 178 -5.44 17.92 -16.01
CA LEU A 178 -5.32 16.83 -16.97
C LEU A 178 -6.65 16.07 -17.17
N GLY A 179 -7.65 16.34 -16.34
CA GLY A 179 -8.99 15.74 -16.44
C GLY A 179 -9.17 14.45 -15.65
N PHE A 180 -8.24 14.08 -14.78
CA PHE A 180 -8.38 12.92 -13.89
C PHE A 180 -9.30 13.24 -12.72
N THR A 181 -10.05 12.23 -12.28
CA THR A 181 -11.04 12.34 -11.20
C THR A 181 -10.63 11.58 -9.95
N SER A 182 -9.73 10.66 -10.07
CA SER A 182 -9.30 9.80 -8.97
C SER A 182 -7.79 9.57 -9.02
N ILE A 183 -7.14 9.56 -7.85
CA ILE A 183 -5.72 9.21 -7.71
C ILE A 183 -5.63 7.79 -7.16
N LEU A 184 -4.79 6.96 -7.78
CA LEU A 184 -4.42 5.64 -7.28
C LEU A 184 -3.00 5.71 -6.72
N LEU A 185 -2.87 5.68 -5.40
CA LEU A 185 -1.59 5.64 -4.70
C LEU A 185 -1.05 4.22 -4.67
N MET A 186 0.17 4.01 -5.16
CA MET A 186 0.92 2.78 -4.90
C MET A 186 1.11 2.61 -3.38
N PRO A 187 1.49 1.42 -2.87
CA PRO A 187 1.46 1.12 -1.44
C PRO A 187 1.97 2.24 -0.55
N VAL A 188 1.11 2.68 0.38
CA VAL A 188 1.38 3.73 1.35
C VAL A 188 1.26 3.25 2.80
N TYR A 189 0.94 1.98 3.03
CA TYR A 189 1.11 1.34 4.33
C TYR A 189 2.59 1.16 4.66
N GLU A 190 2.93 0.95 5.92
CA GLU A 190 4.33 0.80 6.34
C GLU A 190 4.89 -0.57 5.93
N PHE A 191 5.86 -0.57 5.05
CA PHE A 191 6.58 -1.76 4.58
C PHE A 191 8.10 -1.56 4.68
N GLU A 192 8.86 -2.64 4.71
CA GLU A 192 10.32 -2.57 4.66
C GLU A 192 10.79 -2.45 3.20
N GLU A 193 11.43 -1.33 2.90
CA GLU A 193 11.98 -1.08 1.58
C GLU A 193 13.41 -1.61 1.39
N MET A 194 14.09 -1.95 2.48
CA MET A 194 15.46 -2.44 2.44
C MET A 194 15.53 -3.93 2.77
N THR A 195 16.53 -4.62 2.26
CA THR A 195 16.85 -5.98 2.70
C THR A 195 17.73 -5.89 3.93
N ILE A 196 17.13 -6.06 5.11
CA ILE A 196 17.84 -6.08 6.40
C ILE A 196 17.56 -7.38 7.13
N PRO A 197 18.50 -7.87 7.96
CA PRO A 197 18.24 -9.02 8.81
C PRO A 197 17.08 -8.78 9.76
N VAL A 198 16.07 -9.65 9.73
CA VAL A 198 14.92 -9.55 10.64
C VAL A 198 15.33 -10.02 12.02
N LYS A 199 15.22 -9.14 13.01
CA LYS A 199 15.54 -9.43 14.42
C LYS A 199 14.31 -9.54 15.33
N HIS A 200 13.13 -9.22 14.80
CA HIS A 200 11.85 -9.34 15.50
C HIS A 200 10.96 -10.35 14.78
N ASP A 201 10.06 -10.93 15.52
CA ASP A 201 9.12 -11.89 14.98
C ASP A 201 7.72 -11.28 14.92
N ILE A 202 6.89 -11.79 13.99
CA ILE A 202 5.46 -11.53 14.00
C ILE A 202 4.77 -12.71 14.67
N PRO A 203 3.67 -12.49 15.42
CA PRO A 203 2.91 -13.59 15.97
C PRO A 203 2.54 -14.63 14.89
N GLU A 204 2.52 -15.92 15.25
CA GLU A 204 2.35 -17.02 14.29
C GLU A 204 1.07 -16.88 13.45
N TYR A 205 -0.03 -16.41 14.06
CA TYR A 205 -1.29 -16.21 13.35
C TYR A 205 -1.21 -15.14 12.23
N ALA A 206 -0.28 -14.19 12.34
CA ALA A 206 -0.09 -13.12 11.36
C ALA A 206 1.02 -13.47 10.35
N LYS A 207 1.73 -14.58 10.51
CA LYS A 207 2.74 -15.04 9.55
C LYS A 207 2.06 -15.57 8.30
N PRO A 208 2.51 -15.15 7.10
CA PRO A 208 2.15 -15.82 5.86
C PRO A 208 2.63 -17.28 5.94
N LYS A 209 1.70 -18.24 5.89
CA LYS A 209 2.03 -19.67 6.12
C LYS A 209 2.97 -20.30 5.08
N TYR A 210 3.13 -19.68 3.91
CA TYR A 210 4.16 -20.00 2.90
C TYR A 210 4.42 -18.80 2.01
N SER A 211 5.63 -18.29 1.98
CA SER A 211 6.15 -17.40 0.96
C SER A 211 7.25 -18.14 0.20
N ILE A 212 6.98 -18.59 -1.01
CA ILE A 212 7.99 -19.23 -1.88
C ILE A 212 9.06 -18.19 -2.29
N ARG A 213 8.79 -16.89 -2.14
CA ARG A 213 9.72 -15.80 -2.51
C ARG A 213 10.63 -15.36 -1.35
N ASP A 214 10.22 -15.53 -0.11
CA ASP A 214 11.00 -15.08 1.05
C ASP A 214 12.18 -16.03 1.37
N GLU A 215 12.14 -17.30 0.96
CA GLU A 215 13.27 -18.22 1.11
C GLU A 215 14.44 -17.97 0.15
N GLN A 216 14.23 -17.21 -0.94
CA GLN A 216 15.30 -16.89 -1.89
C GLN A 216 16.07 -15.61 -1.55
N SER A 217 15.66 -14.84 -0.56
CA SER A 217 16.31 -13.60 -0.17
C SER A 217 17.45 -13.74 0.84
N VAL A 218 17.70 -14.94 1.34
CA VAL A 218 18.85 -15.20 2.25
C VAL A 218 20.05 -15.75 1.47
N SER A 219 20.45 -15.08 0.40
CA SER A 219 21.79 -15.28 -0.14
C SER A 219 22.72 -14.22 0.45
N THR A 220 23.64 -14.70 1.26
CA THR A 220 24.74 -13.94 1.91
C THR A 220 25.74 -13.35 0.93
N ASN A 221 25.29 -12.77 -0.16
CA ASN A 221 26.17 -12.04 -1.08
C ASN A 221 25.97 -10.53 -0.92
N LYS A 222 27.05 -9.84 -0.60
CA LYS A 222 27.23 -8.38 -0.44
C LYS A 222 26.81 -7.52 -1.64
N GLN A 223 25.82 -7.93 -2.45
CA GLN A 223 25.57 -7.33 -3.76
C GLN A 223 24.15 -6.79 -3.95
N ASN A 224 23.31 -6.69 -2.93
CA ASN A 224 21.96 -6.19 -3.14
C ASN A 224 21.61 -5.01 -2.23
N ASP A 225 22.13 -3.84 -2.56
CA ASP A 225 21.59 -2.52 -2.17
C ASP A 225 20.24 -2.22 -2.88
N LYS A 226 19.51 -3.26 -3.30
CA LYS A 226 18.23 -3.09 -3.97
C LYS A 226 17.17 -2.63 -2.97
N VAL A 227 16.45 -1.59 -3.35
CA VAL A 227 15.33 -1.06 -2.61
C VAL A 227 14.04 -1.61 -3.19
N ASN A 228 13.16 -2.16 -2.36
CA ASN A 228 11.78 -2.44 -2.75
C ASN A 228 11.04 -1.12 -2.93
N PHE A 229 11.18 -0.53 -4.12
CA PHE A 229 10.67 0.81 -4.39
C PHE A 229 9.14 0.85 -4.40
N TRP A 230 8.49 -0.18 -4.90
CA TRP A 230 7.04 -0.19 -5.10
C TRP A 230 6.23 -0.63 -3.88
N GLY A 231 6.83 -1.34 -2.94
CA GLY A 231 6.17 -1.76 -1.72
C GLY A 231 5.25 -2.98 -1.87
N TYR A 232 5.39 -3.76 -2.94
CA TYR A 232 4.62 -5.00 -3.11
C TYR A 232 5.21 -6.12 -2.24
N THR A 233 5.05 -5.98 -0.96
CA THR A 233 5.51 -6.91 0.07
C THR A 233 4.57 -6.85 1.28
N SER A 234 4.71 -7.81 2.19
CA SER A 234 4.03 -7.74 3.48
C SER A 234 4.46 -6.49 4.25
N GLY A 235 3.56 -5.96 5.07
CA GLY A 235 3.83 -4.78 5.87
C GLY A 235 2.92 -4.65 7.08
N ASN A 236 3.05 -3.54 7.76
CA ASN A 236 2.18 -3.15 8.87
C ASN A 236 1.00 -2.38 8.28
N TYR A 237 -0.07 -3.11 7.94
CA TYR A 237 -1.19 -2.60 7.12
C TYR A 237 -2.02 -1.50 7.78
N PHE A 238 -1.90 -1.28 9.08
CA PHE A 238 -2.60 -0.23 9.80
C PHE A 238 -1.78 1.05 9.98
N ALA A 239 -0.48 1.00 9.69
CA ALA A 239 0.41 2.14 9.79
C ALA A 239 0.66 2.78 8.43
N VAL A 240 0.67 4.10 8.37
CA VAL A 240 1.08 4.87 7.19
C VAL A 240 2.60 4.85 7.07
N LYS A 241 3.10 4.77 5.84
CA LYS A 241 4.54 4.81 5.56
C LYS A 241 5.16 6.13 6.01
N ALA A 242 5.85 6.09 7.15
CA ALA A 242 6.41 7.27 7.80
C ALA A 242 7.39 8.04 6.91
N SER A 243 8.19 7.33 6.12
CA SER A 243 9.17 7.93 5.20
C SER A 243 8.57 8.62 3.97
N TYR A 244 7.24 8.57 3.78
CA TYR A 244 6.51 9.32 2.74
C TYR A 244 5.90 10.62 3.27
N ALA A 245 6.14 10.97 4.52
CA ALA A 245 5.71 12.24 5.08
C ALA A 245 6.86 13.26 5.12
N SER A 246 6.50 14.53 5.09
CA SER A 246 7.43 15.64 5.31
C SER A 246 7.86 15.73 6.78
N ASP A 247 6.96 15.32 7.68
CA ASP A 247 7.21 15.04 9.09
C ASP A 247 6.79 13.60 9.40
N ALA A 248 7.76 12.71 9.54
CA ALA A 248 7.51 11.29 9.80
C ALA A 248 6.74 11.05 11.12
N SER A 249 6.78 11.97 12.06
CA SER A 249 6.01 11.89 13.31
C SER A 249 4.52 12.14 13.11
N ASP A 250 4.13 12.81 12.03
CA ASP A 250 2.75 13.21 11.68
C ASP A 250 2.24 12.57 10.37
N ALA A 251 2.85 11.46 9.95
CA ALA A 251 2.58 10.83 8.66
C ALA A 251 1.10 10.51 8.42
N SER A 252 0.40 10.01 9.43
CA SER A 252 -1.02 9.72 9.35
C SER A 252 -1.85 10.98 9.05
N ASN A 253 -1.57 12.08 9.71
CA ASN A 253 -2.30 13.33 9.47
C ASN A 253 -1.92 13.98 8.14
N GLU A 254 -0.67 13.81 7.67
CA GLU A 254 -0.29 14.30 6.35
C GLU A 254 -1.06 13.57 5.24
N LEU A 255 -1.25 12.26 5.37
CA LEU A 255 -2.12 11.50 4.47
C LEU A 255 -3.59 11.92 4.58
N ARG A 256 -4.12 12.12 5.81
CA ARG A 256 -5.49 12.62 6.00
C ARG A 256 -5.69 13.98 5.34
N ARG A 257 -4.74 14.89 5.48
CA ARG A 257 -4.77 16.20 4.78
C ARG A 257 -4.77 16.06 3.27
N LEU A 258 -4.01 15.10 2.72
CA LEU A 258 -4.02 14.81 1.29
C LEU A 258 -5.42 14.36 0.83
N VAL A 259 -6.04 13.41 1.54
CA VAL A 259 -7.37 12.90 1.20
C VAL A 259 -8.41 14.02 1.32
N GLU A 260 -8.43 14.77 2.42
CA GLU A 260 -9.32 15.93 2.59
C GLU A 260 -9.20 16.96 1.45
N ARG A 261 -7.97 17.25 1.01
CA ARG A 261 -7.71 18.15 -0.12
C ARG A 261 -8.20 17.58 -1.45
N LEU A 262 -8.09 16.27 -1.67
CA LEU A 262 -8.64 15.60 -2.84
C LEU A 262 -10.16 15.73 -2.86
N HIS A 263 -10.85 15.38 -1.78
CA HIS A 263 -12.30 15.49 -1.65
C HIS A 263 -12.79 16.91 -1.88
N LYS A 264 -12.15 17.92 -1.29
CA LYS A 264 -12.45 19.35 -1.55
C LYS A 264 -12.30 19.75 -3.01
N ASN A 265 -11.51 19.02 -3.78
CA ASN A 265 -11.35 19.21 -5.22
C ASN A 265 -12.28 18.34 -6.07
N GLY A 266 -13.16 17.56 -5.44
CA GLY A 266 -14.04 16.58 -6.10
C GLY A 266 -13.28 15.43 -6.73
N MET A 267 -12.19 14.99 -6.10
CA MET A 267 -11.33 13.89 -6.55
C MET A 267 -11.28 12.80 -5.47
N GLU A 268 -11.19 11.56 -5.89
CA GLU A 268 -11.09 10.38 -5.03
C GLU A 268 -9.65 9.97 -4.75
N CYS A 269 -9.45 9.33 -3.59
CA CYS A 269 -8.21 8.68 -3.19
C CYS A 269 -8.39 7.17 -3.12
N ILE A 270 -7.70 6.44 -3.99
CA ILE A 270 -7.67 4.98 -4.00
C ILE A 270 -6.26 4.54 -3.63
N VAL A 271 -6.11 3.50 -2.81
CA VAL A 271 -4.80 3.00 -2.37
C VAL A 271 -4.56 1.57 -2.80
N GLU A 272 -3.33 1.25 -3.23
CA GLU A 272 -2.93 -0.12 -3.49
C GLU A 272 -2.55 -0.82 -2.18
N MET A 273 -3.07 -2.03 -1.99
CA MET A 273 -2.74 -2.91 -0.87
C MET A 273 -2.34 -4.29 -1.39
N TYR A 274 -1.11 -4.67 -1.11
CA TYR A 274 -0.59 -5.98 -1.46
C TYR A 274 -0.63 -6.91 -0.24
N PHE A 275 -1.32 -8.03 -0.39
CA PHE A 275 -1.40 -9.06 0.63
C PHE A 275 -0.75 -10.35 0.09
N PRO A 276 0.37 -10.81 0.67
CA PRO A 276 0.97 -12.09 0.32
C PRO A 276 -0.02 -13.24 0.46
N ASP A 277 0.22 -14.32 -0.28
CA ASP A 277 -0.61 -15.53 -0.19
C ASP A 277 -0.72 -16.00 1.28
N ARG A 278 -1.93 -16.35 1.69
CA ARG A 278 -2.28 -16.80 3.06
C ARG A 278 -2.19 -15.71 4.16
N THR A 279 -2.20 -14.45 3.81
CA THR A 279 -2.48 -13.40 4.80
C THR A 279 -3.83 -13.69 5.47
N ASP A 280 -3.91 -13.50 6.79
CA ASP A 280 -5.14 -13.75 7.54
C ASP A 280 -6.29 -12.89 6.98
N HIS A 281 -7.44 -13.54 6.71
CA HIS A 281 -8.57 -12.89 6.09
C HIS A 281 -9.22 -11.83 6.99
N ASN A 282 -9.19 -12.01 8.30
CA ASN A 282 -9.72 -11.01 9.23
C ASN A 282 -8.80 -9.79 9.27
N LEU A 283 -7.47 -10.01 9.26
CA LEU A 283 -6.49 -8.92 9.16
C LEU A 283 -6.72 -8.08 7.89
N ILE A 284 -6.98 -8.73 6.75
CA ILE A 284 -7.29 -8.03 5.49
C ILE A 284 -8.54 -7.18 5.65
N LEU A 285 -9.65 -7.77 6.10
CA LEU A 285 -10.92 -7.05 6.26
C LEU A 285 -10.79 -5.89 7.26
N ASP A 286 -10.14 -6.12 8.38
CA ASP A 286 -9.95 -5.09 9.40
C ASP A 286 -9.05 -3.96 8.91
N ALA A 287 -8.01 -4.26 8.13
CA ALA A 287 -7.17 -3.24 7.50
C ALA A 287 -7.99 -2.38 6.52
N LEU A 288 -8.77 -2.99 5.61
CA LEU A 288 -9.58 -2.25 4.66
C LEU A 288 -10.61 -1.36 5.37
N ARG A 289 -11.30 -1.89 6.38
CA ARG A 289 -12.24 -1.12 7.21
C ARG A 289 -11.55 0.05 7.92
N TYR A 290 -10.38 -0.21 8.49
CA TYR A 290 -9.59 0.82 9.18
C TYR A 290 -9.23 1.97 8.24
N TRP A 291 -8.77 1.69 7.02
CA TRP A 291 -8.41 2.73 6.07
C TRP A 291 -9.60 3.56 5.61
N VAL A 292 -10.77 2.96 5.41
CA VAL A 292 -12.00 3.71 5.11
C VAL A 292 -12.39 4.60 6.28
N MET A 293 -12.40 4.07 7.52
CA MET A 293 -12.84 4.83 8.69
C MET A 293 -11.84 5.90 9.14
N SER A 294 -10.53 5.61 9.05
CA SER A 294 -9.49 6.48 9.62
C SER A 294 -8.86 7.44 8.61
N PHE A 295 -8.90 7.10 7.33
CA PHE A 295 -8.30 7.91 6.26
C PHE A 295 -9.29 8.32 5.17
N HIS A 296 -10.56 7.94 5.27
CA HIS A 296 -11.61 8.26 4.29
C HIS A 296 -11.22 7.93 2.84
N VAL A 297 -10.49 6.83 2.63
CA VAL A 297 -10.14 6.42 1.27
C VAL A 297 -11.38 5.92 0.52
N ASP A 298 -11.49 6.30 -0.76
CA ASP A 298 -12.65 5.98 -1.61
C ASP A 298 -12.58 4.57 -2.19
N GLY A 299 -11.40 3.97 -2.17
CA GLY A 299 -11.24 2.63 -2.73
C GLY A 299 -9.88 2.00 -2.50
N PHE A 300 -9.82 0.74 -2.94
CA PHE A 300 -8.60 -0.07 -2.89
C PHE A 300 -8.35 -0.74 -4.22
N LYS A 301 -7.08 -0.76 -4.65
CA LYS A 301 -6.60 -1.75 -5.58
C LYS A 301 -5.93 -2.87 -4.79
N LEU A 302 -6.55 -4.04 -4.83
CA LEU A 302 -6.08 -5.21 -4.11
C LEU A 302 -5.14 -6.02 -4.98
N LEU A 303 -4.01 -6.42 -4.41
CA LEU A 303 -2.98 -7.23 -5.05
C LEU A 303 -2.68 -8.43 -4.15
N GLY A 304 -2.56 -9.59 -4.75
CA GLY A 304 -2.30 -10.84 -4.04
C GLY A 304 -3.24 -11.96 -4.48
N ASP A 305 -2.88 -13.19 -4.14
CA ASP A 305 -3.65 -14.37 -4.50
C ASP A 305 -4.59 -14.77 -3.35
N LYS A 306 -5.75 -15.38 -3.69
CA LYS A 306 -6.69 -15.96 -2.73
C LYS A 306 -7.20 -15.00 -1.65
N LEU A 307 -7.48 -13.77 -2.02
CA LEU A 307 -8.09 -12.79 -1.12
C LEU A 307 -9.54 -13.19 -0.77
N PRO A 308 -10.06 -12.78 0.41
CA PRO A 308 -11.44 -13.07 0.84
C PRO A 308 -12.47 -12.20 0.10
N VAL A 309 -12.51 -12.28 -1.24
CA VAL A 309 -13.27 -11.40 -2.12
C VAL A 309 -14.75 -11.36 -1.74
N THR A 310 -15.35 -12.53 -1.49
CA THR A 310 -16.76 -12.62 -1.11
C THR A 310 -17.05 -11.84 0.18
N ALA A 311 -16.18 -11.99 1.19
CA ALA A 311 -16.33 -11.26 2.44
C ALA A 311 -16.15 -9.75 2.27
N ILE A 312 -15.18 -9.33 1.44
CA ILE A 312 -14.94 -7.91 1.12
C ILE A 312 -16.16 -7.30 0.42
N VAL A 313 -16.70 -7.99 -0.59
CA VAL A 313 -17.85 -7.51 -1.38
C VAL A 313 -19.15 -7.45 -0.55
N GLN A 314 -19.31 -8.37 0.41
CA GLN A 314 -20.48 -8.42 1.30
C GLN A 314 -20.35 -7.51 2.52
N ASP A 315 -19.19 -6.96 2.79
CA ASP A 315 -18.99 -6.09 3.96
C ASP A 315 -19.81 -4.81 3.86
N ALA A 316 -20.54 -4.50 4.92
CA ALA A 316 -21.46 -3.36 4.92
C ALA A 316 -20.73 -2.01 4.80
N LEU A 317 -19.54 -1.86 5.41
CA LEU A 317 -18.73 -0.65 5.32
C LEU A 317 -18.11 -0.51 3.93
N LEU A 318 -17.62 -1.62 3.36
CA LEU A 318 -16.95 -1.62 2.05
C LEU A 318 -17.94 -1.64 0.86
N SER A 319 -19.25 -1.70 1.11
CA SER A 319 -20.27 -1.84 0.07
C SER A 319 -20.34 -0.69 -0.94
N ARG A 320 -19.83 0.49 -0.59
CA ARG A 320 -19.71 1.66 -1.47
C ARG A 320 -18.27 1.99 -1.84
N THR A 321 -17.30 1.33 -1.20
CA THR A 321 -15.88 1.50 -1.44
C THR A 321 -15.52 0.87 -2.79
N LYS A 322 -14.76 1.56 -3.63
CA LYS A 322 -14.29 1.02 -4.90
C LYS A 322 -13.27 -0.08 -4.68
N ILE A 323 -13.50 -1.25 -5.25
CA ILE A 323 -12.60 -2.40 -5.16
C ILE A 323 -12.11 -2.75 -6.56
N LEU A 324 -10.82 -2.59 -6.78
CA LEU A 324 -10.13 -2.92 -8.02
C LEU A 324 -9.36 -4.21 -7.78
N TYR A 325 -9.71 -5.29 -8.45
CA TYR A 325 -9.06 -6.59 -8.26
C TYR A 325 -9.25 -7.49 -9.48
N ASP A 326 -8.19 -8.11 -9.95
CA ASP A 326 -8.22 -8.92 -11.18
C ASP A 326 -8.77 -10.34 -10.98
N GLY A 327 -8.77 -10.80 -9.72
CA GLY A 327 -9.19 -12.17 -9.35
C GLY A 327 -10.65 -12.29 -8.92
N PHE A 328 -11.56 -11.42 -9.39
CA PHE A 328 -12.98 -11.60 -9.10
C PHE A 328 -13.54 -12.84 -9.81
N ASP A 329 -13.95 -13.84 -9.02
CA ASP A 329 -14.85 -14.87 -9.50
C ASP A 329 -16.28 -14.37 -9.36
N MET A 330 -16.84 -13.86 -10.46
CA MET A 330 -18.19 -13.29 -10.45
C MET A 330 -19.28 -14.35 -10.18
N SER A 331 -18.97 -15.64 -10.22
CA SER A 331 -19.92 -16.71 -9.88
C SER A 331 -20.18 -16.80 -8.37
N VAL A 332 -19.20 -16.39 -7.54
CA VAL A 332 -19.33 -16.39 -6.07
C VAL A 332 -19.73 -15.02 -5.49
N VAL A 333 -19.76 -13.99 -6.33
CA VAL A 333 -20.28 -12.68 -5.95
C VAL A 333 -21.81 -12.74 -5.97
N PRO A 334 -22.52 -12.35 -4.89
CA PRO A 334 -23.98 -12.41 -4.85
C PRO A 334 -24.62 -11.63 -6.00
N GLN A 335 -25.54 -12.28 -6.74
CA GLN A 335 -26.17 -11.70 -7.93
C GLN A 335 -27.46 -10.89 -7.60
N ASN A 336 -27.74 -10.66 -6.33
CA ASN A 336 -28.95 -10.01 -5.87
C ASN A 336 -28.89 -8.47 -5.86
N ARG A 337 -27.79 -7.89 -6.30
CA ARG A 337 -27.59 -6.43 -6.44
C ARG A 337 -26.62 -6.10 -7.56
N THR A 338 -26.67 -4.86 -8.05
CA THR A 338 -25.67 -4.30 -8.96
C THR A 338 -24.44 -3.84 -8.19
N TYR A 339 -23.27 -4.22 -8.68
CA TYR A 339 -21.98 -3.83 -8.09
C TYR A 339 -21.32 -2.74 -8.93
N GLU A 340 -21.64 -1.48 -8.66
CA GLU A 340 -21.05 -0.34 -9.36
C GLU A 340 -19.66 0.00 -8.84
N ASN A 341 -19.28 -0.57 -7.71
CA ASN A 341 -18.01 -0.32 -7.01
C ASN A 341 -16.92 -1.35 -7.31
N LEU A 342 -17.18 -2.39 -8.14
CA LEU A 342 -16.19 -3.39 -8.50
C LEU A 342 -15.54 -3.09 -9.85
N TYR A 343 -14.21 -3.26 -9.94
CA TYR A 343 -13.42 -2.97 -11.14
C TYR A 343 -12.36 -4.06 -11.39
N ILE A 344 -12.09 -4.34 -12.66
CA ILE A 344 -11.11 -5.32 -13.13
C ILE A 344 -10.15 -4.64 -14.10
N ASP A 345 -8.86 -4.81 -13.91
CA ASP A 345 -7.84 -4.37 -14.89
C ASP A 345 -7.98 -5.18 -16.18
N LYS A 346 -7.82 -4.50 -17.30
CA LYS A 346 -8.04 -5.12 -18.60
C LYS A 346 -6.74 -5.27 -19.39
N GLU A 347 -6.03 -6.36 -19.10
CA GLU A 347 -4.76 -6.68 -19.76
C GLU A 347 -4.93 -6.94 -21.25
N GLU A 348 -6.06 -7.55 -21.67
CA GLU A 348 -6.37 -7.80 -23.08
C GLU A 348 -6.46 -6.50 -23.89
N TYR A 349 -6.99 -5.43 -23.27
CA TYR A 349 -6.99 -4.12 -23.90
C TYR A 349 -5.55 -3.59 -24.10
N GLN A 350 -4.68 -3.72 -23.09
CA GLN A 350 -3.28 -3.34 -23.20
C GLN A 350 -2.60 -4.04 -24.38
N PHE A 351 -2.77 -5.36 -24.49
CA PHE A 351 -2.15 -6.15 -25.55
C PHE A 351 -2.69 -5.76 -26.94
N ALA A 352 -4.00 -5.69 -27.10
CA ALA A 352 -4.61 -5.31 -28.37
C ALA A 352 -4.18 -3.91 -28.82
N ALA A 353 -4.16 -2.94 -27.90
CA ALA A 353 -3.73 -1.58 -28.19
C ALA A 353 -2.24 -1.51 -28.54
N ARG A 354 -1.35 -2.16 -27.80
CA ARG A 354 0.10 -2.19 -28.09
C ARG A 354 0.42 -2.87 -29.41
N MET A 355 -0.20 -4.02 -29.69
CA MET A 355 -0.03 -4.73 -30.95
C MET A 355 -0.46 -3.88 -32.14
N MET A 356 -1.60 -3.20 -32.03
CA MET A 356 -2.08 -2.29 -33.08
C MET A 356 -1.17 -1.09 -33.29
N LEU A 357 -0.78 -0.41 -32.23
CA LEU A 357 0.10 0.77 -32.28
C LEU A 357 1.44 0.45 -32.93
N ASN A 358 2.00 -0.71 -32.66
CA ASN A 358 3.34 -1.12 -33.10
C ASN A 358 3.33 -2.07 -34.31
N HIS A 359 2.16 -2.29 -34.94
CA HIS A 359 2.00 -3.12 -36.13
C HIS A 359 2.49 -4.58 -35.94
N ILE A 360 2.24 -5.16 -34.76
CA ILE A 360 2.58 -6.53 -34.41
C ILE A 360 1.29 -7.36 -34.44
N ASN A 361 1.14 -8.26 -35.42
CA ASN A 361 -0.04 -9.12 -35.55
C ASN A 361 -1.36 -8.35 -35.37
N CYS A 362 -1.49 -7.21 -36.10
CA CYS A 362 -2.60 -6.30 -35.96
C CYS A 362 -3.96 -6.98 -36.19
N ASN A 363 -4.82 -6.95 -35.20
CA ASN A 363 -6.22 -7.37 -35.31
C ASN A 363 -7.13 -6.21 -34.94
N MET A 364 -7.63 -5.49 -35.94
CA MET A 364 -8.52 -4.36 -35.76
C MET A 364 -9.85 -4.78 -35.11
N TYR A 365 -10.35 -5.95 -35.42
CA TYR A 365 -11.59 -6.45 -34.82
C TYR A 365 -11.43 -6.69 -33.32
N GLU A 366 -10.31 -7.28 -32.91
CA GLU A 366 -10.00 -7.48 -31.49
C GLU A 366 -9.87 -6.14 -30.74
N LEU A 367 -9.14 -5.18 -31.30
CA LEU A 367 -9.02 -3.85 -30.69
C LEU A 367 -10.39 -3.18 -30.52
N LEU A 368 -11.25 -3.22 -31.55
CA LEU A 368 -12.60 -2.64 -31.48
C LEU A 368 -13.48 -3.34 -30.47
N ASN A 369 -13.37 -4.66 -30.34
CA ASN A 369 -14.08 -5.42 -29.32
C ASN A 369 -13.63 -5.00 -27.92
N GLN A 370 -12.32 -4.89 -27.72
CA GLN A 370 -11.77 -4.47 -26.43
C GLN A 370 -12.14 -3.01 -26.11
N GLN A 371 -12.17 -2.13 -27.09
CA GLN A 371 -12.60 -0.73 -26.94
C GLN A 371 -14.05 -0.58 -26.46
N LYS A 372 -14.94 -1.45 -26.93
CA LYS A 372 -16.40 -1.38 -26.67
C LYS A 372 -16.83 -2.25 -25.48
N LYS A 373 -15.99 -3.20 -25.07
CA LYS A 373 -16.37 -4.17 -24.06
C LYS A 373 -16.59 -3.49 -22.71
N GLN A 374 -17.78 -3.70 -22.16
CA GLN A 374 -18.15 -3.28 -20.81
C GLN A 374 -18.41 -4.52 -19.95
N GLY A 375 -18.07 -4.43 -18.68
CA GLY A 375 -18.44 -5.45 -17.71
C GLY A 375 -19.88 -5.27 -17.24
N GLU A 376 -20.65 -6.35 -17.18
CA GLU A 376 -22.03 -6.32 -16.65
C GLU A 376 -22.03 -6.03 -15.14
N ASN A 377 -21.18 -6.74 -14.41
CA ASN A 377 -21.12 -6.70 -12.94
C ASN A 377 -19.90 -5.96 -12.38
N ALA A 378 -18.87 -5.67 -13.18
CA ALA A 378 -17.70 -4.92 -12.79
C ALA A 378 -17.28 -3.94 -13.88
N GLY A 379 -16.74 -2.78 -13.50
CA GLY A 379 -16.11 -1.84 -14.44
C GLY A 379 -14.79 -2.38 -14.97
N PHE A 380 -14.42 -1.99 -16.19
CA PHE A 380 -13.10 -2.31 -16.73
C PHE A 380 -12.18 -1.09 -16.64
N ILE A 381 -10.94 -1.33 -16.18
CA ILE A 381 -9.86 -0.35 -16.15
C ILE A 381 -8.96 -0.60 -17.36
N ASN A 382 -8.95 0.35 -18.29
CA ASN A 382 -8.11 0.29 -19.48
C ASN A 382 -6.79 1.00 -19.23
N TYR A 383 -5.71 0.44 -19.74
CA TYR A 383 -4.39 1.06 -19.68
C TYR A 383 -3.51 0.56 -20.82
N ILE A 384 -2.54 1.36 -21.24
CA ILE A 384 -1.56 1.00 -22.27
C ILE A 384 -0.20 0.72 -21.64
N SER A 385 0.13 1.44 -20.58
CA SER A 385 1.36 1.25 -19.81
C SER A 385 1.04 1.18 -18.32
N SER A 386 1.80 0.40 -17.59
CA SER A 386 1.74 0.27 -16.13
C SER A 386 3.15 0.37 -15.53
N ASN A 387 3.26 0.18 -14.23
CA ASN A 387 4.56 0.07 -13.57
C ASN A 387 5.26 -1.29 -13.84
N ASN A 388 4.58 -2.22 -14.53
CA ASN A 388 5.18 -3.48 -14.98
C ASN A 388 5.45 -3.43 -16.49
N GLY A 389 6.70 -3.56 -16.90
CA GLY A 389 7.14 -3.47 -18.28
C GLY A 389 7.52 -2.05 -18.73
N PHE A 390 7.46 -1.81 -20.03
CA PHE A 390 7.90 -0.55 -20.63
C PHE A 390 7.00 0.62 -20.28
N THR A 391 7.62 1.76 -20.02
CA THR A 391 6.92 3.04 -20.02
C THR A 391 6.28 3.31 -21.38
N LEU A 392 5.33 4.24 -21.46
CA LEU A 392 4.75 4.61 -22.75
C LEU A 392 5.79 5.14 -23.74
N SER A 393 6.83 5.80 -23.25
CA SER A 393 7.95 6.28 -24.08
C SER A 393 8.82 5.12 -24.58
N ASP A 394 9.18 4.19 -23.70
CA ASP A 394 10.04 3.06 -24.04
C ASP A 394 9.37 2.09 -25.01
N LEU A 395 8.02 2.00 -24.92
CA LEU A 395 7.21 1.20 -25.85
C LEU A 395 7.46 1.55 -27.35
N PHE A 396 7.86 2.78 -27.62
CA PHE A 396 8.15 3.30 -28.94
C PHE A 396 9.63 3.58 -29.19
N MET A 397 10.52 3.17 -28.26
CA MET A 397 11.96 3.39 -28.34
C MET A 397 12.79 2.13 -28.34
N TYR A 398 12.29 1.05 -27.76
CA TYR A 398 13.07 -0.16 -27.54
C TYR A 398 12.32 -1.40 -28.04
N ASN A 399 13.04 -2.30 -28.71
CA ASN A 399 12.55 -3.65 -28.98
C ASN A 399 12.84 -4.57 -27.80
N ASP A 400 14.03 -4.44 -27.22
CA ASP A 400 14.53 -5.30 -26.16
C ASP A 400 14.57 -4.57 -24.82
N ARG A 401 14.61 -5.35 -23.74
CA ARG A 401 14.78 -4.81 -22.38
C ARG A 401 16.23 -4.32 -22.21
N HIS A 402 16.37 -3.15 -21.58
CA HIS A 402 17.66 -2.51 -21.26
C HIS A 402 17.71 -2.14 -19.79
N ASN A 403 17.71 -3.14 -18.92
CA ASN A 403 17.75 -2.98 -17.48
C ASN A 403 18.95 -3.67 -16.81
N GLU A 404 20.08 -3.74 -17.52
CA GLU A 404 21.33 -4.33 -17.05
C GLU A 404 21.82 -3.69 -15.74
N ALA A 405 21.55 -2.39 -15.59
CA ALA A 405 21.95 -1.63 -14.42
C ALA A 405 21.29 -2.09 -13.11
N ASN A 406 20.15 -2.82 -13.19
CA ASN A 406 19.51 -3.39 -12.01
C ASN A 406 20.18 -4.69 -11.51
N GLY A 407 21.18 -5.20 -12.23
CA GLY A 407 21.93 -6.40 -11.86
C GLY A 407 21.23 -7.72 -12.17
N GLU A 408 20.11 -7.72 -12.88
CA GLU A 408 19.31 -8.91 -13.23
C GLU A 408 19.51 -9.42 -14.66
N LYS A 409 20.52 -8.91 -15.34
CA LYS A 409 20.90 -9.35 -16.70
C LYS A 409 19.73 -9.32 -17.69
N ASN A 410 18.90 -8.28 -17.63
CA ASN A 410 17.69 -8.11 -18.43
C ASN A 410 16.60 -9.19 -18.20
N ALA A 411 16.64 -9.93 -17.09
CA ALA A 411 15.62 -10.93 -16.77
C ALA A 411 14.36 -10.31 -16.15
N ASP A 412 14.48 -9.10 -15.61
CA ASP A 412 13.38 -8.39 -14.95
C ASP A 412 12.34 -7.86 -15.96
N GLY A 413 11.07 -7.87 -15.53
CA GLY A 413 9.93 -7.43 -16.32
C GLY A 413 9.47 -8.44 -17.39
N PRO A 414 8.27 -8.20 -17.99
CA PRO A 414 7.70 -9.09 -19.00
C PRO A 414 8.56 -9.18 -20.27
N SER A 415 8.61 -10.37 -20.87
CA SER A 415 9.29 -10.59 -22.15
C SER A 415 8.50 -10.07 -23.35
N TRP A 416 7.19 -9.90 -23.20
CA TRP A 416 6.28 -9.44 -24.25
C TRP A 416 5.85 -7.99 -23.97
N ASN A 417 6.55 -7.03 -24.54
CA ASN A 417 6.14 -5.64 -24.41
C ASN A 417 5.35 -5.14 -25.62
N PHE A 418 5.34 -5.90 -26.72
CA PHE A 418 4.75 -5.50 -28.00
C PHE A 418 5.20 -4.09 -28.42
N SER A 419 6.50 -3.86 -28.29
CA SER A 419 7.17 -2.58 -28.54
C SER A 419 7.78 -2.51 -29.92
N ASN A 420 8.14 -1.29 -30.38
CA ASN A 420 8.85 -1.09 -31.64
C ASN A 420 9.80 0.12 -31.53
N ASN A 421 11.05 -0.07 -31.90
CA ASN A 421 12.06 0.98 -31.86
C ASN A 421 12.03 1.93 -33.08
N TYR A 422 11.23 1.63 -34.09
CA TYR A 422 11.12 2.42 -35.35
C TYR A 422 12.46 2.68 -36.03
N GLY A 423 13.36 1.68 -35.98
CA GLY A 423 14.65 1.70 -36.67
C GLY A 423 15.81 2.34 -35.89
N CYS A 424 15.63 2.53 -34.56
CA CYS A 424 16.72 2.97 -33.68
C CYS A 424 16.44 2.55 -32.25
N GLU A 425 17.25 1.66 -31.71
CA GLU A 425 17.17 1.25 -30.32
C GLU A 425 17.55 2.42 -29.41
N GLY A 426 16.64 2.79 -28.49
CA GLY A 426 16.82 3.91 -27.58
C GLY A 426 16.62 5.30 -28.22
N PRO A 427 17.14 6.37 -27.58
CA PRO A 427 16.98 7.75 -28.04
C PRO A 427 17.55 8.00 -29.42
N SER A 428 16.89 8.81 -30.26
CA SER A 428 17.33 9.13 -31.61
C SER A 428 17.33 10.63 -31.88
N ARG A 429 18.36 11.11 -32.62
CA ARG A 429 18.44 12.47 -33.15
C ARG A 429 17.79 12.61 -34.53
N LYS A 430 17.47 11.53 -35.22
CA LYS A 430 16.84 11.53 -36.53
C LYS A 430 15.43 12.09 -36.45
N ARG A 431 15.14 13.16 -37.17
CA ARG A 431 13.86 13.86 -37.15
C ARG A 431 12.69 12.93 -37.46
N PHE A 432 12.79 12.13 -38.49
CA PHE A 432 11.76 11.16 -38.89
C PHE A 432 11.37 10.20 -37.75
N ILE A 433 12.36 9.59 -37.06
CA ILE A 433 12.14 8.68 -35.95
C ILE A 433 11.43 9.39 -34.79
N ARG A 434 11.86 10.61 -34.47
CA ARG A 434 11.24 11.40 -33.40
C ARG A 434 9.78 11.76 -33.69
N GLU A 435 9.48 12.13 -34.93
CA GLU A 435 8.11 12.49 -35.33
C GLU A 435 7.18 11.27 -35.33
N ILE A 436 7.64 10.11 -35.83
CA ILE A 436 6.81 8.88 -35.80
C ILE A 436 6.53 8.44 -34.34
N ARG A 437 7.53 8.46 -33.46
CA ARG A 437 7.36 8.13 -32.04
C ARG A 437 6.38 9.09 -31.35
N LYS A 438 6.47 10.38 -31.64
CA LYS A 438 5.55 11.39 -31.13
C LYS A 438 4.11 11.17 -31.60
N LEU A 439 3.95 10.79 -32.86
CA LEU A 439 2.64 10.42 -33.43
C LEU A 439 2.08 9.20 -32.68
N LYS A 440 2.85 8.13 -32.55
CA LYS A 440 2.44 6.92 -31.83
C LYS A 440 2.09 7.16 -30.37
N TRP A 441 2.79 8.07 -29.73
CA TRP A 441 2.48 8.50 -28.37
C TRP A 441 1.09 9.17 -28.29
N LYS A 442 0.77 10.04 -29.25
CA LYS A 442 -0.54 10.67 -29.34
C LYS A 442 -1.65 9.65 -29.68
N ASP A 443 -1.39 8.72 -30.60
CA ASP A 443 -2.31 7.65 -30.96
C ASP A 443 -2.62 6.77 -29.74
N ALA A 444 -1.63 6.45 -28.93
CA ALA A 444 -1.80 5.69 -27.70
C ALA A 444 -2.73 6.41 -26.70
N MET A 445 -2.50 7.70 -26.47
CA MET A 445 -3.37 8.50 -25.60
C MET A 445 -4.78 8.62 -26.15
N LEU A 446 -4.92 8.80 -27.47
CA LEU A 446 -6.23 8.85 -28.11
C LEU A 446 -7.00 7.53 -27.95
N LEU A 447 -6.36 6.39 -28.23
CA LEU A 447 -6.96 5.08 -28.03
C LEU A 447 -7.42 4.86 -26.59
N LEU A 448 -6.58 5.23 -25.62
CA LEU A 448 -6.90 5.08 -24.20
C LEU A 448 -8.12 5.90 -23.79
N PHE A 449 -8.13 7.19 -24.12
CA PHE A 449 -9.21 8.09 -23.68
C PHE A 449 -10.52 7.95 -24.47
N LEU A 450 -10.51 7.24 -25.60
CA LEU A 450 -11.72 6.91 -26.37
C LEU A 450 -12.27 5.51 -26.05
N ALA A 451 -11.54 4.69 -25.26
CA ALA A 451 -12.04 3.40 -24.83
C ALA A 451 -13.22 3.56 -23.86
N GLN A 452 -14.17 2.66 -23.94
CA GLN A 452 -15.22 2.54 -22.94
C GLN A 452 -14.67 1.86 -21.68
N GLY A 453 -14.96 2.42 -20.49
CA GLY A 453 -14.44 1.95 -19.21
C GLY A 453 -13.78 3.10 -18.44
N VAL A 454 -12.90 2.72 -17.52
CA VAL A 454 -12.11 3.64 -16.69
C VAL A 454 -10.72 3.79 -17.27
#